data_ae41e1dc142ade9e2c1497384daafad8
#
_entry.id   ae41e1dc142ade9e2c1497384daafad8
#
_cell.length_a   1.000
_cell.length_b   1.000
_cell.length_c   1.000
_cell.angle_alpha   90.00
_cell.angle_beta   90.00
_cell.angle_gamma   90.00
#
_symmetry.space_group_name_H-M   'P 1'
#
loop_
_entity.id
_entity.type
_entity.pdbx_description
1 polymer ?
#
loop_
_entity_poly.entity_id
_entity_poly.type
_entity_poly.pdbx_seq_one_letter_code
_entity_poly.pdbx_strand_id
1 'polypeptide(L)'
;MAKSKKKPAVRWIGPACAAAIAVFIAFIISPHFFDQAQPQQKEASQENAVTKTETADSPKAVSSLDQTSFVVPEKEQKNYITVAVADADTSAIIPISIKKTKADQTIQDMLSESSELGILDHAITIPSFIDELEVKEKPNEKELSIRVHQPIQAFSVKDDKLLKKLLKESLKWSPYEKIKFLSYQNESGVRIGSYGTFTEITIPKQSKRAYYLYQNEQGNFLVPSEKTFDTVKEAIKDMESNNDADTIPLIQTGAVQSVTKKEKHLYIHFSKGSEVEDSLAGILMIEGLLLTAKEFGFTKVTFTETRTKKIGRYDVSDAIPVPAAPNPISLN
;
A
#
# COMPACT_ATOMS: atom_id res chain seq x y z
N MET A 1 11.85 -41.72 57.25
CA MET A 1 11.64 -42.10 55.83
C MET A 1 11.56 -40.82 55.01
N ALA A 2 12.66 -40.45 54.35
CA ALA A 2 12.75 -39.23 53.53
C ALA A 2 12.62 -39.58 52.04
N LYS A 3 11.63 -39.01 51.38
CA LYS A 3 11.44 -39.18 49.92
C LYS A 3 12.26 -38.13 49.17
N SER A 4 13.27 -38.59 48.44
CA SER A 4 14.09 -37.84 47.49
C SER A 4 13.26 -37.40 46.29
N LYS A 5 13.23 -36.07 45.99
CA LYS A 5 12.69 -35.52 44.76
C LYS A 5 13.77 -35.43 43.70
N LYS A 6 13.64 -36.18 42.63
CA LYS A 6 14.48 -36.09 41.42
C LYS A 6 14.17 -34.81 40.65
N LYS A 7 15.22 -34.02 40.31
CA LYS A 7 15.17 -32.88 39.41
C LYS A 7 15.19 -33.36 37.95
N PRO A 8 14.44 -32.75 37.01
CA PRO A 8 14.56 -33.09 35.59
C PRO A 8 15.80 -32.45 34.95
N ALA A 9 16.47 -33.22 34.12
CA ALA A 9 17.66 -32.82 33.37
C ALA A 9 17.30 -31.85 32.25
N VAL A 10 17.96 -30.70 32.24
CA VAL A 10 17.93 -29.72 31.14
C VAL A 10 18.82 -30.23 30.02
N ARG A 11 18.22 -30.58 28.89
CA ARG A 11 18.92 -30.89 27.64
C ARG A 11 19.41 -29.60 27.00
N TRP A 12 20.69 -29.40 26.94
CA TRP A 12 21.36 -28.41 26.13
C TRP A 12 21.22 -28.78 24.64
N ILE A 13 20.54 -27.93 23.85
CA ILE A 13 20.58 -27.97 22.38
C ILE A 13 21.59 -26.91 21.98
N GLY A 14 22.66 -27.35 21.35
CA GLY A 14 23.79 -26.53 20.96
C GLY A 14 23.49 -25.58 19.78
N PRO A 15 24.37 -24.59 19.54
CA PRO A 15 24.15 -23.52 18.56
C PRO A 15 24.55 -24.00 17.15
N ALA A 16 23.57 -24.29 16.31
CA ALA A 16 23.79 -24.67 14.92
C ALA A 16 22.81 -24.01 13.94
N CYS A 17 22.38 -22.77 14.15
CA CYS A 17 21.54 -22.01 13.23
C CYS A 17 21.91 -20.53 13.08
N ALA A 18 23.19 -20.17 13.24
CA ALA A 18 23.62 -18.77 13.10
C ALA A 18 24.39 -18.46 11.79
N ALA A 19 24.39 -19.38 10.80
CA ALA A 19 25.20 -19.21 9.59
C ALA A 19 24.42 -18.98 8.29
N ALA A 20 23.07 -18.93 8.31
CA ALA A 20 22.27 -18.83 7.09
C ALA A 20 21.76 -17.40 6.76
N ILE A 21 21.87 -16.44 7.67
CA ILE A 21 21.30 -15.09 7.48
C ILE A 21 22.31 -14.10 6.88
N ALA A 22 23.62 -14.38 6.92
CA ALA A 22 24.63 -13.45 6.43
C ALA A 22 24.87 -13.46 4.90
N VAL A 23 24.25 -14.37 4.15
CA VAL A 23 24.47 -14.49 2.68
C VAL A 23 23.45 -13.69 1.86
N PHE A 24 22.29 -13.34 2.42
CA PHE A 24 21.24 -12.63 1.67
C PHE A 24 21.40 -11.10 1.63
N ILE A 25 22.16 -10.51 2.55
CA ILE A 25 22.35 -9.05 2.59
C ILE A 25 23.46 -8.58 1.63
N ALA A 26 24.37 -9.46 1.21
CA ALA A 26 25.46 -9.11 0.30
C ALA A 26 25.02 -9.01 -1.19
N PHE A 27 23.83 -9.45 -1.55
CA PHE A 27 23.34 -9.44 -2.94
C PHE A 27 22.62 -8.12 -3.33
N ILE A 28 22.25 -7.28 -2.38
CA ILE A 28 21.48 -6.07 -2.63
C ILE A 28 22.37 -4.83 -2.89
N ILE A 29 23.68 -4.91 -2.64
CA ILE A 29 24.62 -3.77 -2.78
C ILE A 29 25.75 -4.11 -3.78
N SER A 30 25.45 -4.80 -4.87
CA SER A 30 26.43 -4.92 -5.95
C SER A 30 26.08 -3.93 -7.06
N PRO A 31 26.94 -2.94 -7.36
CA PRO A 31 26.69 -1.93 -8.40
C PRO A 31 26.64 -2.51 -9.82
N HIS A 32 26.85 -3.79 -10.00
CA HIS A 32 26.83 -4.45 -11.31
C HIS A 32 25.43 -4.82 -11.84
N PHE A 33 24.36 -4.60 -11.08
CA PHE A 33 23.00 -4.93 -11.56
C PHE A 33 22.35 -3.79 -12.37
N PHE A 34 22.98 -2.61 -12.44
CA PHE A 34 22.43 -1.44 -13.13
C PHE A 34 23.01 -1.18 -14.53
N ASP A 35 23.95 -2.00 -15.01
CA ASP A 35 24.71 -1.69 -16.24
C ASP A 35 24.38 -2.56 -17.46
N GLN A 36 23.23 -3.23 -17.50
CA GLN A 36 22.78 -3.97 -18.68
C GLN A 36 21.40 -3.57 -19.16
N ALA A 37 21.26 -2.35 -19.61
CA ALA A 37 20.17 -1.97 -20.53
C ALA A 37 20.63 -0.82 -21.43
N GLN A 38 21.54 -1.06 -22.36
CA GLN A 38 21.63 -0.25 -23.58
C GLN A 38 21.22 -1.08 -24.79
N PRO A 39 20.25 -0.62 -25.59
CA PRO A 39 19.84 -1.33 -26.79
C PRO A 39 20.83 -1.07 -27.91
N GLN A 40 21.45 -2.11 -28.46
CA GLN A 40 22.12 -2.08 -29.74
C GLN A 40 21.09 -2.00 -30.86
N GLN A 41 21.12 -0.87 -31.59
CA GLN A 41 20.55 -0.78 -32.94
C GLN A 41 21.20 -1.79 -33.87
N LYS A 42 20.41 -2.58 -34.57
CA LYS A 42 20.73 -3.15 -35.88
C LYS A 42 19.51 -3.09 -36.78
N GLU A 43 19.66 -2.29 -37.83
CA GLU A 43 18.82 -2.30 -39.03
C GLU A 43 18.89 -3.64 -39.76
N ALA A 44 17.75 -4.10 -40.28
CA ALA A 44 17.58 -4.54 -41.66
C ALA A 44 16.20 -5.13 -41.92
N SER A 45 15.49 -4.45 -42.71
CA SER A 45 14.59 -4.76 -43.85
C SER A 45 14.00 -6.15 -44.05
N GLN A 46 12.72 -6.11 -44.39
CA GLN A 46 11.90 -6.79 -45.41
C GLN A 46 10.79 -7.66 -44.85
N GLU A 47 9.58 -7.17 -44.95
CA GLU A 47 8.50 -7.39 -45.98
C GLU A 47 7.68 -8.68 -45.88
N ASN A 48 6.38 -8.51 -45.78
CA ASN A 48 5.26 -9.35 -46.18
C ASN A 48 4.68 -10.42 -45.21
N ALA A 49 3.51 -10.18 -44.66
CA ALA A 49 2.23 -10.78 -45.09
C ALA A 49 1.13 -10.53 -44.06
N VAL A 50 0.05 -9.98 -44.54
CA VAL A 50 -1.22 -9.74 -43.83
C VAL A 50 -1.87 -11.06 -43.46
N THR A 51 -2.12 -11.28 -42.17
CA THR A 51 -3.19 -12.18 -41.72
C THR A 51 -3.90 -11.51 -40.54
N LYS A 52 -5.14 -11.08 -40.76
CA LYS A 52 -6.07 -10.60 -39.76
C LYS A 52 -6.39 -11.74 -38.79
N THR A 53 -5.94 -11.64 -37.56
CA THR A 53 -6.47 -12.44 -36.45
C THR A 53 -7.02 -11.45 -35.43
N GLU A 54 -8.28 -11.63 -35.08
CA GLU A 54 -8.98 -10.85 -34.06
C GLU A 54 -8.20 -10.91 -32.76
N THR A 55 -7.79 -9.73 -32.29
CA THR A 55 -7.09 -9.58 -31.02
C THR A 55 -8.12 -9.63 -29.89
N ALA A 56 -8.03 -10.67 -29.08
CA ALA A 56 -8.57 -10.65 -27.73
C ALA A 56 -7.96 -9.46 -26.98
N ASP A 57 -8.78 -8.71 -26.25
CA ASP A 57 -8.37 -7.58 -25.43
C ASP A 57 -7.23 -7.98 -24.50
N SER A 58 -6.06 -7.41 -24.76
CA SER A 58 -4.93 -7.52 -23.83
C SER A 58 -5.19 -6.63 -22.61
N PRO A 59 -4.86 -7.08 -21.39
CA PRO A 59 -5.00 -6.24 -20.20
C PRO A 59 -4.23 -4.93 -20.38
N LYS A 60 -4.87 -3.81 -19.99
CA LYS A 60 -4.26 -2.47 -20.06
C LYS A 60 -2.94 -2.47 -19.31
N ALA A 61 -1.84 -2.29 -20.02
CA ALA A 61 -0.52 -2.25 -19.43
C ALA A 61 -0.39 -1.03 -18.50
N VAL A 62 -0.08 -1.28 -17.24
CA VAL A 62 0.30 -0.24 -16.28
C VAL A 62 1.74 0.16 -16.57
N SER A 63 1.97 1.40 -17.01
CA SER A 63 3.34 1.87 -17.21
C SER A 63 3.96 2.26 -15.87
N SER A 64 4.81 1.39 -15.33
CA SER A 64 5.54 1.59 -14.07
C SER A 64 6.92 2.24 -14.24
N LEU A 65 7.30 2.67 -15.45
CA LEU A 65 8.72 2.85 -15.80
C LEU A 65 9.32 4.23 -15.50
N ASP A 66 8.52 5.24 -15.07
CA ASP A 66 9.04 6.55 -14.69
C ASP A 66 8.45 7.07 -13.37
N GLN A 67 8.24 6.17 -12.41
CA GLN A 67 7.64 6.54 -11.14
C GLN A 67 8.63 7.30 -10.26
N THR A 68 8.67 8.62 -10.42
CA THR A 68 9.48 9.54 -9.57
C THR A 68 8.83 9.83 -8.22
N SER A 69 7.64 9.30 -7.96
CA SER A 69 6.91 9.46 -6.70
C SER A 69 5.86 8.36 -6.51
N PHE A 70 5.74 7.89 -5.27
CA PHE A 70 4.81 6.84 -4.83
C PHE A 70 3.64 7.41 -4.04
N VAL A 71 3.42 8.71 -4.07
CA VAL A 71 2.29 9.35 -3.39
C VAL A 71 1.68 10.48 -4.21
N VAL A 72 0.38 10.66 -4.04
CA VAL A 72 -0.38 11.77 -4.61
C VAL A 72 -0.19 13.01 -3.75
N PRO A 73 0.24 14.16 -4.30
CA PRO A 73 0.28 15.41 -3.55
C PRO A 73 -1.12 15.85 -3.09
N GLU A 74 -1.22 16.49 -1.91
CA GLU A 74 -2.49 16.96 -1.36
C GLU A 74 -3.29 17.83 -2.35
N LYS A 75 -2.63 18.72 -3.08
CA LYS A 75 -3.25 19.61 -4.07
C LYS A 75 -3.88 18.87 -5.26
N GLU A 76 -3.48 17.63 -5.51
CA GLU A 76 -3.96 16.79 -6.62
C GLU A 76 -5.01 15.76 -6.21
N GLN A 77 -5.40 15.71 -4.94
CA GLN A 77 -6.34 14.71 -4.40
C GLN A 77 -7.61 14.53 -5.25
N LYS A 78 -8.20 15.62 -5.72
CA LYS A 78 -9.43 15.58 -6.53
C LYS A 78 -9.30 14.88 -7.88
N ASN A 79 -8.06 14.72 -8.36
CA ASN A 79 -7.76 14.10 -9.65
C ASN A 79 -7.55 12.58 -9.55
N TYR A 80 -7.64 12.01 -8.34
CA TYR A 80 -7.40 10.60 -8.10
C TYR A 80 -8.53 9.97 -7.31
N ILE A 81 -8.77 8.69 -7.58
CA ILE A 81 -9.61 7.81 -6.77
C ILE A 81 -8.74 6.63 -6.34
N THR A 82 -8.75 6.29 -5.06
CA THR A 82 -7.99 5.15 -4.54
C THR A 82 -8.90 3.93 -4.47
N VAL A 83 -8.41 2.82 -5.02
CA VAL A 83 -8.97 1.48 -4.86
C VAL A 83 -7.91 0.59 -4.22
N ALA A 84 -8.31 -0.33 -3.37
CA ALA A 84 -7.41 -1.32 -2.80
C ALA A 84 -7.56 -2.64 -3.55
N VAL A 85 -6.44 -3.26 -3.82
CA VAL A 85 -6.36 -4.63 -4.32
C VAL A 85 -5.63 -5.49 -3.29
N ALA A 86 -5.90 -6.77 -3.26
CA ALA A 86 -5.13 -7.72 -2.45
C ALA A 86 -4.41 -8.71 -3.34
N ASP A 87 -3.19 -9.02 -2.98
CA ASP A 87 -2.46 -10.12 -3.55
C ASP A 87 -3.03 -11.44 -3.03
N ALA A 88 -3.38 -12.36 -3.93
CA ALA A 88 -3.98 -13.65 -3.55
C ALA A 88 -3.02 -14.54 -2.79
N ASP A 89 -1.73 -14.46 -3.07
CA ASP A 89 -0.70 -15.32 -2.51
C ASP A 89 -0.25 -14.83 -1.13
N THR A 90 0.02 -13.52 -1.00
CA THR A 90 0.52 -12.92 0.23
C THR A 90 -0.58 -12.34 1.12
N SER A 91 -1.76 -12.05 0.55
CA SER A 91 -2.84 -11.28 1.18
C SER A 91 -2.47 -9.84 1.54
N ALA A 92 -1.35 -9.32 1.00
CA ALA A 92 -0.97 -7.93 1.11
C ALA A 92 -2.04 -7.02 0.47
N ILE A 93 -2.42 -5.95 1.17
CA ILE A 93 -3.39 -4.99 0.65
C ILE A 93 -2.65 -3.78 0.13
N ILE A 94 -2.80 -3.54 -1.16
CA ILE A 94 -2.11 -2.48 -1.89
C ILE A 94 -3.15 -1.41 -2.27
N PRO A 95 -3.14 -0.25 -1.62
CA PRO A 95 -3.97 0.88 -2.04
C PRO A 95 -3.36 1.52 -3.29
N ILE A 96 -4.14 1.61 -4.36
CA ILE A 96 -3.73 2.16 -5.66
C ILE A 96 -4.54 3.42 -5.94
N SER A 97 -3.88 4.53 -6.22
CA SER A 97 -4.52 5.80 -6.54
C SER A 97 -4.54 6.01 -8.04
N ILE A 98 -5.69 5.78 -8.65
CA ILE A 98 -5.89 5.84 -10.09
C ILE A 98 -6.21 7.29 -10.48
N LYS A 99 -5.45 7.83 -11.43
CA LYS A 99 -5.72 9.15 -11.99
C LYS A 99 -6.98 9.11 -12.81
N LYS A 100 -7.92 10.02 -12.53
CA LYS A 100 -9.15 10.18 -13.30
C LYS A 100 -8.84 10.54 -14.75
N THR A 101 -9.47 9.85 -15.68
CA THR A 101 -9.43 10.16 -17.12
C THR A 101 -10.44 11.25 -17.48
N LYS A 102 -11.53 11.35 -16.70
CA LYS A 102 -12.59 12.36 -16.82
C LYS A 102 -12.88 12.97 -15.46
N ALA A 103 -13.26 14.25 -15.44
CA ALA A 103 -13.53 14.96 -14.18
C ALA A 103 -14.72 14.39 -13.39
N ASP A 104 -15.70 13.82 -14.09
CA ASP A 104 -16.93 13.24 -13.56
C ASP A 104 -16.84 11.73 -13.26
N GLN A 105 -15.65 11.13 -13.45
CA GLN A 105 -15.44 9.72 -13.16
C GLN A 105 -15.71 9.41 -11.69
N THR A 106 -16.54 8.41 -11.44
CA THR A 106 -17.07 8.05 -10.12
C THR A 106 -16.26 6.97 -9.44
N ILE A 107 -16.49 6.76 -8.14
CA ILE A 107 -15.95 5.61 -7.40
C ILE A 107 -16.45 4.29 -8.00
N GLN A 108 -17.69 4.23 -8.47
CA GLN A 108 -18.22 3.05 -9.13
C GLN A 108 -17.41 2.66 -10.35
N ASP A 109 -17.12 3.64 -11.24
CA ASP A 109 -16.34 3.40 -12.44
C ASP A 109 -14.96 2.82 -12.10
N MET A 110 -14.29 3.42 -11.10
CA MET A 110 -12.97 2.96 -10.66
C MET A 110 -12.99 1.58 -9.99
N LEU A 111 -14.02 1.26 -9.21
CA LEU A 111 -14.16 -0.07 -8.61
C LEU A 111 -14.41 -1.13 -9.69
N SER A 112 -15.21 -0.82 -10.69
CA SER A 112 -15.46 -1.73 -11.81
C SER A 112 -14.20 -1.97 -12.66
N GLU A 113 -13.43 -0.90 -12.91
CA GLU A 113 -12.16 -1.00 -13.65
C GLU A 113 -11.03 -1.66 -12.84
N SER A 114 -11.18 -1.78 -11.52
CA SER A 114 -10.10 -2.28 -10.64
C SER A 114 -9.72 -3.73 -10.89
N SER A 115 -10.62 -4.55 -11.44
CA SER A 115 -10.34 -5.93 -11.82
C SER A 115 -9.45 -6.05 -13.06
N GLU A 116 -9.37 -4.98 -13.87
CA GLU A 116 -8.56 -4.91 -15.09
C GLU A 116 -7.17 -4.30 -14.83
N LEU A 117 -6.89 -3.89 -13.58
CA LEU A 117 -5.58 -3.37 -13.21
C LEU A 117 -4.57 -4.52 -13.21
N GLY A 118 -3.75 -4.62 -14.23
CA GLY A 118 -2.66 -5.61 -14.34
C GLY A 118 -1.50 -5.37 -13.35
N ILE A 119 -1.81 -5.03 -12.09
CA ILE A 119 -0.86 -4.74 -11.01
C ILE A 119 -0.41 -6.03 -10.33
N LEU A 120 -1.28 -7.03 -10.32
CA LEU A 120 -1.04 -8.35 -9.75
C LEU A 120 -1.64 -9.40 -10.69
N ASP A 121 -0.94 -10.50 -10.90
CA ASP A 121 -1.42 -11.60 -11.76
C ASP A 121 -2.70 -12.23 -11.21
N HIS A 122 -2.88 -12.22 -9.90
CA HIS A 122 -4.03 -12.78 -9.19
C HIS A 122 -4.62 -11.79 -8.18
N ALA A 123 -4.99 -10.59 -8.68
CA ALA A 123 -5.58 -9.55 -7.81
C ALA A 123 -6.97 -9.95 -7.32
N ILE A 124 -7.18 -9.84 -6.01
CA ILE A 124 -8.49 -9.89 -5.40
C ILE A 124 -8.98 -8.45 -5.22
N THR A 125 -10.09 -8.11 -5.83
CA THR A 125 -10.68 -6.77 -5.82
C THR A 125 -12.06 -6.79 -5.18
N ILE A 126 -12.68 -5.62 -4.96
CA ILE A 126 -14.06 -5.56 -4.48
C ILE A 126 -15.03 -6.27 -5.44
N PRO A 127 -14.93 -6.10 -6.77
CA PRO A 127 -15.74 -6.86 -7.73
C PRO A 127 -15.61 -8.39 -7.64
N SER A 128 -14.50 -8.92 -7.10
CA SER A 128 -14.35 -10.37 -6.87
C SER A 128 -15.36 -10.92 -5.85
N PHE A 129 -15.97 -10.07 -5.04
CA PHE A 129 -16.98 -10.43 -4.03
C PHE A 129 -18.38 -9.99 -4.38
N ILE A 130 -18.52 -8.96 -5.22
CA ILE A 130 -19.79 -8.29 -5.52
C ILE A 130 -19.87 -8.14 -7.04
N ASP A 131 -20.57 -9.07 -7.69
CA ASP A 131 -20.72 -9.08 -9.15
C ASP A 131 -21.47 -7.86 -9.68
N GLU A 132 -22.53 -7.46 -8.97
CA GLU A 132 -23.35 -6.31 -9.33
C GLU A 132 -23.49 -5.36 -8.15
N LEU A 133 -22.79 -4.24 -8.19
CA LEU A 133 -22.89 -3.19 -7.20
C LEU A 133 -23.29 -1.86 -7.83
N GLU A 134 -24.16 -1.12 -7.15
CA GLU A 134 -24.47 0.27 -7.48
C GLU A 134 -23.97 1.18 -6.36
N VAL A 135 -23.05 2.06 -6.68
CA VAL A 135 -22.46 3.00 -5.73
C VAL A 135 -23.12 4.37 -5.90
N LYS A 136 -23.69 4.89 -4.82
CA LYS A 136 -24.26 6.24 -4.78
C LYS A 136 -23.48 7.10 -3.80
N GLU A 137 -22.87 8.14 -4.31
CA GLU A 137 -22.09 9.10 -3.53
C GLU A 137 -23.03 10.15 -2.91
N LYS A 138 -22.89 10.39 -1.60
CA LYS A 138 -23.59 11.44 -0.87
C LYS A 138 -22.57 12.35 -0.14
N PRO A 139 -21.94 13.27 -0.86
CA PRO A 139 -20.84 14.08 -0.31
C PRO A 139 -21.23 14.91 0.92
N ASN A 140 -22.44 15.47 0.94
CA ASN A 140 -22.94 16.29 2.05
C ASN A 140 -23.12 15.51 3.35
N GLU A 141 -23.40 14.20 3.24
CA GLU A 141 -23.55 13.28 4.38
C GLU A 141 -22.23 12.58 4.72
N LYS A 142 -21.19 12.79 3.93
CA LYS A 142 -19.92 12.05 3.95
C LYS A 142 -20.15 10.53 3.91
N GLU A 143 -21.17 10.10 3.19
CA GLU A 143 -21.66 8.73 3.11
C GLU A 143 -21.55 8.22 1.68
N LEU A 144 -21.16 6.97 1.57
CA LEU A 144 -21.26 6.18 0.36
C LEU A 144 -22.34 5.11 0.58
N SER A 145 -23.32 5.02 -0.31
CA SER A 145 -24.30 3.93 -0.29
C SER A 145 -23.92 2.90 -1.34
N ILE A 146 -23.77 1.66 -0.92
CA ILE A 146 -23.56 0.51 -1.81
C ILE A 146 -24.84 -0.31 -1.83
N ARG A 147 -25.49 -0.40 -3.00
CA ARG A 147 -26.60 -1.30 -3.23
C ARG A 147 -26.08 -2.56 -3.90
N VAL A 148 -26.52 -3.70 -3.38
CA VAL A 148 -26.10 -5.02 -3.85
C VAL A 148 -27.33 -5.75 -4.36
N HIS A 149 -27.29 -6.21 -5.60
CA HIS A 149 -28.42 -6.87 -6.25
C HIS A 149 -28.61 -8.31 -5.82
N GLN A 150 -27.56 -8.95 -5.30
CA GLN A 150 -27.59 -10.31 -4.80
C GLN A 150 -26.88 -10.38 -3.43
N PRO A 151 -27.18 -11.38 -2.59
CA PRO A 151 -26.40 -11.61 -1.38
C PRO A 151 -24.92 -11.76 -1.74
N ILE A 152 -24.06 -11.07 -1.01
CA ILE A 152 -22.61 -11.21 -1.21
C ILE A 152 -22.23 -12.63 -0.83
N GLN A 153 -21.77 -13.39 -1.82
CA GLN A 153 -21.25 -14.74 -1.61
C GLN A 153 -19.81 -14.62 -1.10
N ALA A 154 -19.64 -14.56 0.19
CA ALA A 154 -18.34 -14.75 0.77
C ALA A 154 -18.14 -16.24 1.04
N PHE A 155 -17.07 -16.79 0.52
CA PHE A 155 -16.80 -18.23 0.52
C PHE A 155 -16.18 -18.69 1.84
N SER A 156 -15.57 -17.80 2.61
CA SER A 156 -14.93 -18.11 3.89
C SER A 156 -14.93 -16.92 4.84
N VAL A 157 -14.64 -17.19 6.13
CA VAL A 157 -14.42 -16.14 7.16
C VAL A 157 -13.23 -15.21 6.77
N LYS A 158 -12.24 -15.76 6.05
CA LYS A 158 -11.10 -15.00 5.56
C LYS A 158 -11.56 -13.98 4.50
N ASP A 159 -12.39 -14.39 3.57
CA ASP A 159 -12.90 -13.56 2.47
C ASP A 159 -13.75 -12.38 2.97
N ASP A 160 -14.60 -12.63 3.96
CA ASP A 160 -15.40 -11.56 4.59
C ASP A 160 -14.51 -10.48 5.23
N LYS A 161 -13.45 -10.89 5.94
CA LYS A 161 -12.48 -9.97 6.53
C LYS A 161 -11.73 -9.21 5.45
N LEU A 162 -11.36 -9.89 4.37
CA LEU A 162 -10.64 -9.30 3.25
C LEU A 162 -11.50 -8.24 2.54
N LEU A 163 -12.76 -8.56 2.19
CA LEU A 163 -13.69 -7.60 1.60
C LEU A 163 -13.81 -6.33 2.46
N LYS A 164 -13.97 -6.50 3.78
CA LYS A 164 -14.05 -5.38 4.72
C LYS A 164 -12.77 -4.54 4.75
N LYS A 165 -11.59 -5.18 4.67
CA LYS A 165 -10.30 -4.50 4.57
C LYS A 165 -10.19 -3.73 3.25
N LEU A 166 -10.54 -4.35 2.11
CA LEU A 166 -10.53 -3.71 0.79
C LEU A 166 -11.43 -2.48 0.75
N LEU A 167 -12.67 -2.58 1.23
CA LEU A 167 -13.60 -1.45 1.29
C LEU A 167 -13.07 -0.30 2.14
N LYS A 168 -12.54 -0.60 3.33
CA LYS A 168 -11.98 0.41 4.21
C LYS A 168 -10.76 1.09 3.61
N GLU A 169 -9.85 0.33 3.02
CA GLU A 169 -8.62 0.86 2.45
C GLU A 169 -8.88 1.66 1.17
N SER A 170 -9.79 1.20 0.30
CA SER A 170 -10.19 1.95 -0.88
C SER A 170 -10.77 3.32 -0.54
N LEU A 171 -11.62 3.39 0.48
CA LEU A 171 -12.36 4.62 0.79
C LEU A 171 -11.70 5.51 1.85
N LYS A 172 -10.64 5.04 2.49
CA LYS A 172 -9.88 5.79 3.48
C LYS A 172 -9.39 7.14 2.95
N TRP A 173 -8.98 7.18 1.69
CA TRP A 173 -8.40 8.33 1.02
C TRP A 173 -9.46 9.25 0.37
N SER A 174 -10.73 8.83 0.40
CA SER A 174 -11.89 9.59 -0.10
C SER A 174 -12.43 10.56 0.98
N PRO A 175 -13.35 11.48 0.63
CA PRO A 175 -14.00 12.33 1.62
C PRO A 175 -15.05 11.61 2.48
N TYR A 176 -15.40 10.35 2.17
CA TYR A 176 -16.45 9.60 2.85
C TYR A 176 -15.98 9.02 4.17
N GLU A 177 -16.83 9.05 5.19
CA GLU A 177 -16.55 8.56 6.55
C GLU A 177 -17.26 7.24 6.84
N LYS A 178 -18.27 6.90 6.04
CA LYS A 178 -19.06 5.66 6.23
C LYS A 178 -19.59 5.10 4.91
N ILE A 179 -19.82 3.79 4.91
CA ILE A 179 -20.48 3.04 3.85
C ILE A 179 -21.78 2.49 4.41
N LYS A 180 -22.90 2.77 3.74
CA LYS A 180 -24.18 2.07 4.01
C LYS A 180 -24.42 1.00 2.96
N PHE A 181 -24.86 -0.16 3.41
CA PHE A 181 -25.26 -1.26 2.54
C PHE A 181 -26.78 -1.29 2.42
N LEU A 182 -27.26 -1.37 1.19
CA LEU A 182 -28.66 -1.48 0.85
C LEU A 182 -28.90 -2.76 0.05
N SER A 183 -29.97 -3.46 0.35
CA SER A 183 -30.46 -4.56 -0.49
C SER A 183 -31.03 -4.03 -1.82
N TYR A 184 -31.28 -4.94 -2.75
CA TYR A 184 -31.97 -4.60 -4.00
C TYR A 184 -33.30 -3.86 -3.77
N GLN A 185 -34.03 -4.20 -2.70
CA GLN A 185 -35.30 -3.58 -2.33
C GLN A 185 -35.14 -2.26 -1.55
N ASN A 186 -33.92 -1.71 -1.47
CA ASN A 186 -33.56 -0.53 -0.65
C ASN A 186 -33.71 -0.72 0.86
N GLU A 187 -33.84 -1.95 1.32
CA GLU A 187 -33.83 -2.24 2.75
C GLU A 187 -32.40 -2.09 3.31
N SER A 188 -32.33 -1.58 4.53
CA SER A 188 -31.04 -1.42 5.20
C SER A 188 -30.41 -2.78 5.52
N GLY A 189 -29.21 -2.98 5.01
CA GLY A 189 -28.40 -4.14 5.29
C GLY A 189 -28.37 -5.18 4.18
N VAL A 190 -27.19 -5.76 4.03
CA VAL A 190 -26.90 -6.83 3.07
C VAL A 190 -26.28 -7.99 3.81
N ARG A 191 -26.70 -9.19 3.52
CA ARG A 191 -26.09 -10.41 4.04
C ARG A 191 -24.75 -10.64 3.36
N ILE A 192 -23.67 -10.67 4.16
CA ILE A 192 -22.33 -10.97 3.70
C ILE A 192 -21.89 -12.30 4.27
N GLY A 193 -21.84 -13.32 3.44
CA GLY A 193 -21.42 -14.67 3.80
C GLY A 193 -22.02 -15.19 5.10
N SER A 194 -21.18 -15.71 5.99
CA SER A 194 -21.54 -16.26 7.29
C SER A 194 -21.63 -15.22 8.42
N TYR A 195 -21.20 -13.98 8.19
CA TYR A 195 -21.15 -12.92 9.23
C TYR A 195 -22.50 -12.26 9.54
N GLY A 196 -23.53 -12.57 8.76
CA GLY A 196 -24.84 -11.98 8.95
C GLY A 196 -25.03 -10.69 8.14
N THR A 197 -25.91 -9.79 8.64
CA THR A 197 -26.31 -8.59 7.91
C THR A 197 -25.42 -7.41 8.27
N PHE A 198 -24.74 -6.84 7.28
CA PHE A 198 -24.03 -5.58 7.40
C PHE A 198 -24.92 -4.42 6.99
N THR A 199 -25.09 -3.47 7.89
CA THR A 199 -25.85 -2.25 7.62
C THR A 199 -24.94 -1.06 7.30
N GLU A 200 -23.82 -0.96 8.03
CA GLU A 200 -22.88 0.15 7.90
C GLU A 200 -21.44 -0.26 8.22
N ILE A 201 -20.48 0.33 7.53
CA ILE A 201 -19.06 0.24 7.85
C ILE A 201 -18.53 1.66 8.03
N THR A 202 -17.92 1.96 9.17
CA THR A 202 -17.14 3.19 9.40
C THR A 202 -15.78 3.09 8.73
N ILE A 203 -15.37 4.16 8.04
CA ILE A 203 -14.09 4.26 7.36
C ILE A 203 -13.12 5.04 8.26
N PRO A 204 -12.11 4.39 8.85
CA PRO A 204 -11.14 5.08 9.69
C PRO A 204 -10.20 5.93 8.82
N LYS A 205 -10.15 7.23 9.04
CA LYS A 205 -9.21 8.14 8.36
C LYS A 205 -7.79 8.06 8.91
N GLN A 206 -7.65 7.58 10.13
CA GLN A 206 -6.41 7.36 10.83
C GLN A 206 -6.44 5.94 11.39
N SER A 207 -5.52 5.09 10.95
CA SER A 207 -5.46 3.68 11.37
C SER A 207 -4.21 3.36 12.16
N LYS A 208 -3.35 4.36 12.42
CA LYS A 208 -2.12 4.24 13.23
C LYS A 208 -1.20 3.11 12.73
N ARG A 209 -0.99 3.05 11.42
CA ARG A 209 -0.16 2.03 10.77
C ARG A 209 1.15 2.63 10.25
N ALA A 210 2.17 1.78 10.13
CA ALA A 210 3.41 2.08 9.42
C ALA A 210 3.26 1.72 7.94
N TYR A 211 4.16 2.25 7.09
CA TYR A 211 4.24 1.91 5.68
C TYR A 211 5.55 1.19 5.36
N TYR A 212 5.47 0.23 4.45
CA TYR A 212 6.58 -0.60 3.99
C TYR A 212 6.63 -0.64 2.48
N LEU A 213 7.74 -1.09 1.92
CA LEU A 213 7.85 -1.39 0.51
C LEU A 213 7.33 -2.81 0.25
N TYR A 214 6.37 -2.93 -0.63
CA TYR A 214 5.97 -4.17 -1.29
C TYR A 214 6.51 -4.14 -2.72
N GLN A 215 7.17 -5.19 -3.13
CA GLN A 215 7.80 -5.29 -4.43
C GLN A 215 7.33 -6.54 -5.16
N ASN A 216 6.90 -6.37 -6.40
CA ASN A 216 6.55 -7.47 -7.30
C ASN A 216 7.07 -7.19 -8.72
N GLU A 217 6.75 -8.03 -9.68
CA GLU A 217 7.18 -7.89 -11.08
C GLU A 217 6.64 -6.62 -11.75
N GLN A 218 5.51 -6.08 -11.30
CA GLN A 218 4.90 -4.86 -11.81
C GLN A 218 5.47 -3.58 -11.20
N GLY A 219 6.21 -3.68 -10.09
CA GLY A 219 6.91 -2.53 -9.52
C GLY A 219 6.99 -2.47 -8.00
N ASN A 220 7.18 -1.25 -7.51
CA ASN A 220 7.31 -0.91 -6.11
C ASN A 220 6.03 -0.23 -5.61
N PHE A 221 5.52 -0.66 -4.45
CA PHE A 221 4.32 -0.10 -3.84
C PHE A 221 4.54 0.18 -2.36
N LEU A 222 4.02 1.30 -1.87
CA LEU A 222 3.96 1.60 -0.45
C LEU A 222 2.69 0.99 0.14
N VAL A 223 2.85 0.03 1.04
CA VAL A 223 1.74 -0.71 1.65
C VAL A 223 1.68 -0.47 3.16
N PRO A 224 0.48 -0.36 3.74
CA PRO A 224 0.33 -0.20 5.18
C PRO A 224 0.52 -1.54 5.90
N SER A 225 1.11 -1.49 7.10
CA SER A 225 1.22 -2.66 7.97
C SER A 225 -0.16 -3.23 8.34
N GLU A 226 -0.23 -4.53 8.59
CA GLU A 226 -1.40 -5.13 9.26
C GLU A 226 -1.48 -4.71 10.74
N LYS A 227 -0.33 -4.56 11.38
CA LYS A 227 -0.17 -4.13 12.76
C LYS A 227 -0.47 -2.65 12.92
N THR A 228 -1.10 -2.30 14.04
CA THR A 228 -1.31 -0.93 14.49
C THR A 228 -0.39 -0.60 15.66
N PHE A 229 -0.11 0.69 15.85
CA PHE A 229 0.83 1.17 16.86
C PHE A 229 0.16 2.21 17.77
N ASP A 230 0.55 2.27 19.04
CA ASP A 230 0.03 3.27 19.95
C ASP A 230 0.57 4.66 19.63
N THR A 231 1.81 4.75 19.21
CA THR A 231 2.51 6.00 18.89
C THR A 231 3.17 5.99 17.51
N VAL A 232 3.30 7.17 16.90
CA VAL A 232 4.04 7.32 15.64
C VAL A 232 5.52 6.97 15.79
N LYS A 233 6.09 7.15 16.99
CA LYS A 233 7.49 6.78 17.28
C LYS A 233 7.69 5.27 17.18
N GLU A 234 6.76 4.48 17.73
CA GLU A 234 6.78 3.01 17.61
C GLU A 234 6.61 2.57 16.16
N ALA A 235 5.69 3.18 15.41
CA ALA A 235 5.49 2.89 14.01
C ALA A 235 6.76 3.14 13.18
N ILE A 236 7.41 4.30 13.37
CA ILE A 236 8.67 4.64 12.68
C ILE A 236 9.80 3.70 13.10
N LYS A 237 9.85 3.28 14.36
CA LYS A 237 10.84 2.30 14.82
C LYS A 237 10.63 0.93 14.19
N ASP A 238 9.39 0.52 14.00
CA ASP A 238 9.04 -0.75 13.35
C ASP A 238 9.41 -0.72 11.84
N MET A 239 9.37 0.45 11.18
CA MET A 239 9.81 0.64 9.79
C MET A 239 11.32 0.38 9.58
N GLU A 240 12.14 0.32 10.65
CA GLU A 240 13.56 -0.03 10.58
C GLU A 240 13.79 -1.54 10.57
N SER A 241 12.84 -2.35 11.02
CA SER A 241 13.00 -3.80 11.18
C SER A 241 11.65 -4.50 11.07
N ASN A 242 11.20 -4.71 9.85
CA ASN A 242 9.98 -5.46 9.61
C ASN A 242 10.23 -6.98 9.74
N ASN A 243 9.31 -7.67 10.41
CA ASN A 243 9.32 -9.13 10.52
C ASN A 243 8.31 -9.80 9.56
N ASP A 244 7.65 -9.02 8.71
CA ASP A 244 6.75 -9.54 7.69
C ASP A 244 7.56 -9.99 6.47
N ALA A 245 7.36 -11.24 6.02
CA ALA A 245 8.14 -11.83 4.94
C ALA A 245 7.88 -11.18 3.58
N ASP A 246 6.71 -10.56 3.42
CA ASP A 246 6.24 -10.03 2.13
C ASP A 246 6.55 -8.55 1.92
N THR A 247 7.11 -7.86 2.93
CA THR A 247 7.41 -6.44 2.85
C THR A 247 8.84 -6.10 3.27
N ILE A 248 9.38 -5.01 2.73
CA ILE A 248 10.75 -4.57 2.95
C ILE A 248 10.74 -3.31 3.83
N PRO A 249 11.60 -3.24 4.87
CA PRO A 249 11.81 -2.04 5.66
C PRO A 249 12.21 -0.84 4.80
N LEU A 250 11.64 0.33 5.07
CA LEU A 250 11.97 1.57 4.36
C LEU A 250 13.12 2.35 5.00
N ILE A 251 13.46 2.04 6.23
CA ILE A 251 14.43 2.77 7.04
C ILE A 251 15.54 1.83 7.47
N GLN A 252 16.79 2.23 7.30
CA GLN A 252 17.92 1.48 7.85
C GLN A 252 17.90 1.51 9.38
N THR A 253 18.23 0.42 10.01
CA THR A 253 18.28 0.30 11.47
C THR A 253 19.18 1.37 12.07
N GLY A 254 18.61 2.18 12.97
CA GLY A 254 19.33 3.26 13.64
C GLY A 254 19.45 4.56 12.82
N ALA A 255 18.84 4.65 11.64
CA ALA A 255 18.87 5.86 10.85
C ALA A 255 18.05 7.00 11.47
N VAL A 256 17.00 6.70 12.24
CA VAL A 256 16.21 7.71 12.95
C VAL A 256 16.68 7.82 14.40
N GLN A 257 17.25 8.96 14.76
CA GLN A 257 17.71 9.26 16.12
C GLN A 257 16.55 9.54 17.08
N SER A 258 15.62 10.42 16.64
CA SER A 258 14.48 10.80 17.48
C SER A 258 13.30 11.30 16.66
N VAL A 259 12.11 11.16 17.27
CA VAL A 259 10.84 11.62 16.72
C VAL A 259 10.17 12.50 17.75
N THR A 260 9.86 13.74 17.39
CA THR A 260 9.16 14.71 18.24
C THR A 260 7.95 15.28 17.52
N LYS A 261 6.99 15.84 18.27
CA LYS A 261 5.76 16.41 17.70
C LYS A 261 5.38 17.73 18.37
N LYS A 262 4.81 18.62 17.57
CA LYS A 262 4.16 19.84 18.06
C LYS A 262 2.81 19.99 17.33
N GLU A 263 1.70 19.85 18.05
CA GLU A 263 0.36 19.82 17.46
C GLU A 263 0.24 18.76 16.34
N LYS A 264 -0.07 19.18 15.12
CA LYS A 264 -0.17 18.33 13.91
C LYS A 264 1.11 18.32 13.07
N HIS A 265 2.23 18.75 13.62
CA HIS A 265 3.52 18.78 12.97
C HIS A 265 4.44 17.73 13.59
N LEU A 266 4.99 16.84 12.78
CA LEU A 266 5.96 15.82 13.17
C LEU A 266 7.36 16.26 12.79
N TYR A 267 8.32 16.02 13.67
CA TYR A 267 9.75 16.27 13.44
C TYR A 267 10.48 14.94 13.56
N ILE A 268 11.21 14.58 12.51
CA ILE A 268 12.01 13.37 12.43
C ILE A 268 13.48 13.78 12.32
N HIS A 269 14.27 13.40 13.31
CA HIS A 269 15.70 13.70 13.39
C HIS A 269 16.48 12.46 12.97
N PHE A 270 17.20 12.52 11.87
CA PHE A 270 18.07 11.44 11.46
C PHE A 270 19.35 11.39 12.29
N SER A 271 19.98 10.24 12.40
CA SER A 271 21.25 10.07 13.05
C SER A 271 22.37 10.71 12.22
N LYS A 272 23.35 11.31 12.86
CA LYS A 272 24.53 11.84 12.16
C LYS A 272 25.22 10.70 11.40
N GLY A 273 25.39 10.88 10.09
CA GLY A 273 25.98 9.88 9.21
C GLY A 273 24.99 8.87 8.62
N SER A 274 23.69 9.01 8.87
CA SER A 274 22.67 8.25 8.14
C SER A 274 22.70 8.67 6.66
N GLU A 275 22.67 7.67 5.76
CA GLU A 275 22.73 7.88 4.33
C GLU A 275 21.33 8.19 3.76
N VAL A 276 20.84 9.40 4.05
CA VAL A 276 19.59 9.89 3.45
C VAL A 276 19.97 10.68 2.21
N GLU A 277 19.87 10.05 1.05
CA GLU A 277 20.36 10.57 -0.23
C GLU A 277 19.23 10.77 -1.25
N ASP A 278 19.52 11.55 -2.31
CA ASP A 278 18.63 11.69 -3.46
C ASP A 278 18.72 10.43 -4.33
N SER A 279 17.94 9.43 -3.95
CA SER A 279 17.86 8.10 -4.58
C SER A 279 16.43 7.56 -4.52
N LEU A 280 16.15 6.51 -5.27
CA LEU A 280 14.85 5.81 -5.19
C LEU A 280 14.54 5.35 -3.76
N ALA A 281 15.52 4.80 -3.06
CA ALA A 281 15.38 4.38 -1.67
C ALA A 281 15.08 5.57 -0.74
N GLY A 282 15.76 6.71 -0.96
CA GLY A 282 15.48 7.95 -0.24
C GLY A 282 14.08 8.49 -0.48
N ILE A 283 13.59 8.45 -1.72
CA ILE A 283 12.22 8.87 -2.07
C ILE A 283 11.21 7.97 -1.37
N LEU A 284 11.35 6.64 -1.48
CA LEU A 284 10.46 5.66 -0.85
C LEU A 284 10.43 5.83 0.67
N MET A 285 11.59 6.05 1.30
CA MET A 285 11.69 6.30 2.75
C MET A 285 10.94 7.58 3.15
N ILE A 286 11.21 8.72 2.48
CA ILE A 286 10.52 9.99 2.79
C ILE A 286 9.02 9.84 2.59
N GLU A 287 8.56 9.27 1.49
CA GLU A 287 7.13 9.12 1.19
C GLU A 287 6.44 8.12 2.12
N GLY A 288 7.10 7.02 2.49
CA GLY A 288 6.60 6.10 3.52
C GLY A 288 6.48 6.75 4.90
N LEU A 289 7.44 7.59 5.29
CA LEU A 289 7.38 8.38 6.54
C LEU A 289 6.24 9.41 6.51
N LEU A 290 6.01 10.07 5.38
CA LEU A 290 4.90 11.02 5.20
C LEU A 290 3.54 10.31 5.29
N LEU A 291 3.38 9.12 4.67
CA LEU A 291 2.17 8.31 4.77
C LEU A 291 1.95 7.83 6.22
N THR A 292 3.00 7.35 6.87
CA THR A 292 2.94 6.95 8.29
C THR A 292 2.53 8.13 9.17
N ALA A 293 3.09 9.31 8.95
CA ALA A 293 2.68 10.51 9.69
C ALA A 293 1.20 10.83 9.51
N LYS A 294 0.66 10.71 8.28
CA LYS A 294 -0.77 10.90 7.99
C LYS A 294 -1.65 9.92 8.76
N GLU A 295 -1.23 8.65 8.91
CA GLU A 295 -1.95 7.63 9.69
C GLU A 295 -2.15 8.01 11.16
N PHE A 296 -1.29 8.87 11.69
CA PHE A 296 -1.38 9.40 13.06
C PHE A 296 -1.99 10.80 13.11
N GLY A 297 -2.50 11.35 12.01
CA GLY A 297 -3.21 12.63 11.94
C GLY A 297 -2.31 13.86 11.88
N PHE A 298 -1.03 13.70 11.56
CA PHE A 298 -0.16 14.84 11.26
C PHE A 298 -0.49 15.40 9.88
N THR A 299 -0.24 16.70 9.70
CA THR A 299 -0.48 17.39 8.42
C THR A 299 0.81 17.72 7.67
N LYS A 300 1.94 17.72 8.39
CA LYS A 300 3.26 17.99 7.81
C LYS A 300 4.38 17.35 8.64
N VAL A 301 5.52 17.14 7.98
CA VAL A 301 6.73 16.56 8.57
C VAL A 301 7.92 17.46 8.25
N THR A 302 8.81 17.68 9.22
CA THR A 302 10.14 18.27 9.02
C THR A 302 11.19 17.21 9.31
N PHE A 303 12.15 17.09 8.38
CA PHE A 303 13.31 16.21 8.51
C PHE A 303 14.53 17.04 8.87
N THR A 304 15.40 16.53 9.74
CA THR A 304 16.65 17.20 10.11
C THR A 304 17.82 16.22 10.09
N GLU A 305 19.02 16.75 9.97
CA GLU A 305 20.27 15.97 9.83
C GLU A 305 20.34 15.15 8.53
N THR A 306 19.62 15.60 7.48
CA THR A 306 19.73 15.04 6.14
C THR A 306 21.04 15.50 5.48
N ARG A 307 21.70 14.61 4.73
CA ARG A 307 22.94 14.95 3.99
C ARG A 307 22.69 15.89 2.81
N THR A 308 21.51 15.78 2.20
CA THR A 308 21.10 16.61 1.06
C THR A 308 19.87 17.43 1.41
N LYS A 309 19.72 18.57 0.75
CA LYS A 309 18.52 19.42 0.87
C LYS A 309 17.39 18.97 -0.06
N LYS A 310 17.71 18.14 -1.06
CA LYS A 310 16.73 17.68 -2.04
C LYS A 310 16.74 16.16 -2.14
N ILE A 311 15.55 15.56 -2.11
CA ILE A 311 15.32 14.13 -2.33
C ILE A 311 14.12 14.00 -3.26
N GLY A 312 14.35 13.54 -4.49
CA GLY A 312 13.36 13.55 -5.55
C GLY A 312 12.79 14.95 -5.77
N ARG A 313 11.48 15.08 -5.60
CA ARG A 313 10.77 16.38 -5.72
C ARG A 313 10.76 17.22 -4.43
N TYR A 314 11.23 16.67 -3.30
CA TYR A 314 11.10 17.32 -1.99
C TYR A 314 12.31 18.17 -1.66
N ASP A 315 12.07 19.42 -1.21
CA ASP A 315 13.04 20.17 -0.42
C ASP A 315 12.88 19.71 1.04
N VAL A 316 13.81 18.89 1.52
CA VAL A 316 13.75 18.33 2.87
C VAL A 316 14.26 19.28 3.94
N SER A 317 14.73 20.49 3.56
CA SER A 317 15.04 21.56 4.51
C SER A 317 13.78 22.28 5.02
N ASP A 318 12.67 22.14 4.30
CA ASP A 318 11.36 22.71 4.65
C ASP A 318 10.39 21.67 5.25
N ALA A 319 9.31 22.17 5.82
CA ALA A 319 8.23 21.30 6.27
C ALA A 319 7.43 20.76 5.08
N ILE A 320 7.38 19.46 4.91
CA ILE A 320 6.72 18.77 3.81
C ILE A 320 5.29 18.41 4.22
N PRO A 321 4.25 18.80 3.48
CA PRO A 321 2.88 18.38 3.74
C PRO A 321 2.72 16.86 3.52
N VAL A 322 1.89 16.21 4.33
CA VAL A 322 1.58 14.79 4.12
C VAL A 322 0.77 14.60 2.83
N PRO A 323 0.94 13.47 2.13
CA PRO A 323 0.31 13.24 0.84
C PRO A 323 -1.19 12.99 0.96
N ALA A 324 -1.91 13.10 -0.17
CA ALA A 324 -3.32 12.77 -0.24
C ALA A 324 -3.56 11.26 -0.18
N ALA A 325 -2.81 10.47 -0.95
CA ALA A 325 -2.99 9.03 -1.10
C ALA A 325 -1.69 8.35 -1.59
N PRO A 326 -1.53 7.02 -1.45
CA PRO A 326 -0.36 6.28 -1.92
C PRO A 326 -0.53 5.78 -3.37
N ASN A 327 0.59 5.36 -3.96
CA ASN A 327 0.71 4.58 -5.19
C ASN A 327 -0.10 5.15 -6.38
N PRO A 328 0.22 6.36 -6.87
CA PRO A 328 -0.44 6.91 -8.04
C PRO A 328 -0.09 6.12 -9.31
N ILE A 329 -1.12 5.82 -10.11
CA ILE A 329 -0.98 5.25 -11.45
C ILE A 329 -1.84 6.02 -12.45
N SER A 330 -1.49 5.93 -13.73
CA SER A 330 -2.31 6.39 -14.84
C SER A 330 -2.72 5.19 -15.67
N LEU A 331 -4.00 5.08 -16.00
CA LEU A 331 -4.49 4.11 -16.97
C LEU A 331 -4.27 4.71 -18.36
N ASN A 332 -3.50 4.04 -19.20
CA ASN A 332 -3.24 4.45 -20.59
C ASN A 332 -4.36 3.96 -21.53
#